data_435115d0930a0bb63eef0c811940e301
#
_entry.id   435115d0930a0bb63eef0c811940e301
#
_cell.length_a   1.000
_cell.length_b   1.000
_cell.length_c   1.000
_cell.angle_alpha   90.00
_cell.angle_beta   90.00
_cell.angle_gamma   90.00
#
_symmetry.space_group_name_H-M   'P 1'
#
loop_
_entity.id
_entity.type
_entity.pdbx_description
1 polymer ?
#
loop_
_entity_poly.entity_id
_entity_poly.type
_entity_poly.pdbx_seq_one_letter_code
_entity_poly.pdbx_strand_id
1 'polypeptide(L)'
;MLGKDPVRVCDPVLLYGYERERARFKKIERSPYLLIYAYDNRMNDKKEVDAIKAYARANHLELVSPGFYHSWCDHNVNVDPIELLNYFACATGIITDTFHGSIMSILTHGTFAVIPRDNSNKLLNLLAEYGLEDRVIPSLDDISMILSSPIDYDLVEEELQKRRTDSMSYLDSMIQLCK
;
A
#
# COMPACT_ATOMS: atom_id res chain seq x y z
N MET A 1 -31.82 -17.03 -2.37
CA MET A 1 -30.68 -16.85 -1.47
C MET A 1 -29.75 -18.03 -1.64
N LEU A 2 -28.52 -17.82 -2.05
CA LEU A 2 -27.50 -18.86 -2.11
C LEU A 2 -27.11 -19.16 -0.67
N GLY A 3 -27.54 -20.30 -0.11
CA GLY A 3 -27.35 -20.71 1.28
C GLY A 3 -25.94 -21.18 1.63
N LYS A 4 -24.89 -20.50 1.12
CA LYS A 4 -23.49 -20.75 1.48
C LYS A 4 -22.87 -19.43 1.90
N ASP A 5 -22.13 -19.45 3.01
CA ASP A 5 -21.30 -18.32 3.41
C ASP A 5 -20.26 -18.05 2.32
N PRO A 6 -20.04 -16.78 1.94
CA PRO A 6 -19.06 -16.45 0.92
C PRO A 6 -17.64 -16.80 1.42
N VAL A 7 -16.86 -17.46 0.57
CA VAL A 7 -15.44 -17.70 0.84
C VAL A 7 -14.65 -16.45 0.49
N ARG A 8 -13.87 -15.95 1.45
CA ARG A 8 -12.98 -14.82 1.24
C ARG A 8 -11.68 -15.32 0.59
N VAL A 9 -11.30 -14.70 -0.51
CA VAL A 9 -10.06 -14.97 -1.24
C VAL A 9 -9.14 -13.76 -1.20
N CYS A 10 -7.85 -14.00 -1.40
CA CYS A 10 -6.83 -12.97 -1.48
C CYS A 10 -7.12 -12.00 -2.65
N ASP A 11 -6.77 -10.74 -2.50
CA ASP A 11 -6.81 -9.79 -3.61
C ASP A 11 -5.90 -10.30 -4.75
N PRO A 12 -6.33 -10.19 -6.03
CA PRO A 12 -5.54 -10.70 -7.16
C PRO A 12 -4.12 -10.18 -7.25
N VAL A 13 -3.86 -8.93 -6.82
CA VAL A 13 -2.52 -8.35 -6.80
C VAL A 13 -1.64 -9.05 -5.77
N LEU A 14 -2.15 -9.29 -4.56
CA LEU A 14 -1.46 -10.05 -3.53
C LEU A 14 -1.33 -11.53 -3.90
N LEU A 15 -2.34 -12.11 -4.53
CA LEU A 15 -2.35 -13.51 -4.95
C LEU A 15 -1.26 -13.79 -6.00
N TYR A 16 -1.14 -12.94 -7.02
CA TYR A 16 -0.12 -13.07 -8.06
C TYR A 16 1.29 -12.74 -7.55
N GLY A 17 1.43 -11.73 -6.69
CA GLY A 17 2.67 -11.37 -5.99
C GLY A 17 3.73 -10.68 -6.83
N TYR A 18 3.66 -10.72 -8.15
CA TYR A 18 4.60 -10.06 -9.09
C TYR A 18 6.08 -10.38 -8.82
N GLU A 19 6.41 -11.60 -8.36
CA GLU A 19 7.78 -11.99 -7.95
C GLU A 19 8.79 -11.85 -9.08
N ARG A 20 8.41 -12.24 -10.30
CA ARG A 20 9.29 -12.16 -11.49
C ARG A 20 9.58 -10.73 -11.89
N GLU A 21 8.58 -9.87 -11.80
CA GLU A 21 8.67 -8.45 -12.10
C GLU A 21 9.48 -7.75 -11.02
N ARG A 22 9.18 -7.99 -9.75
CA ARG A 22 9.88 -7.43 -8.58
C ARG A 22 11.37 -7.81 -8.57
N ALA A 23 11.72 -9.03 -8.96
CA ALA A 23 13.12 -9.45 -9.06
C ALA A 23 13.93 -8.64 -10.07
N ARG A 24 13.28 -7.86 -10.94
CA ARG A 24 13.93 -7.01 -11.96
C ARG A 24 13.91 -5.54 -11.60
N PHE A 25 13.39 -5.17 -10.43
CA PHE A 25 13.36 -3.78 -9.97
C PHE A 25 14.77 -3.20 -9.95
N LYS A 26 14.87 -1.95 -10.40
CA LYS A 26 16.11 -1.20 -10.40
C LYS A 26 16.01 -0.08 -9.37
N LYS A 27 17.12 0.26 -8.76
CA LYS A 27 17.20 1.46 -7.93
C LYS A 27 16.76 2.66 -8.77
N ILE A 28 15.78 3.42 -8.25
CA ILE A 28 15.39 4.69 -8.86
C ILE A 28 16.47 5.71 -8.51
N GLU A 29 17.11 6.27 -9.53
CA GLU A 29 18.15 7.29 -9.38
C GLU A 29 17.48 8.63 -9.02
N ARG A 30 17.21 8.82 -7.74
CA ARG A 30 16.57 10.00 -7.18
C ARG A 30 17.02 10.20 -5.73
N SER A 31 16.88 11.42 -5.21
CA SER A 31 16.97 11.71 -3.77
C SER A 31 15.98 10.84 -2.98
N PRO A 32 16.25 10.56 -1.70
CA PRO A 32 15.27 9.89 -0.85
C PRO A 32 13.91 10.56 -0.89
N TYR A 33 12.82 9.80 -0.95
CA TYR A 33 11.48 10.38 -1.13
C TYR A 33 10.40 9.72 -0.27
N LEU A 34 9.41 10.53 0.04
CA LEU A 34 8.12 10.12 0.57
C LEU A 34 7.14 9.97 -0.60
N LEU A 35 6.66 8.75 -0.79
CA LEU A 35 5.70 8.45 -1.84
C LEU A 35 4.29 8.78 -1.37
N ILE A 36 3.55 9.52 -2.20
CA ILE A 36 2.15 9.88 -1.97
C ILE A 36 1.29 9.14 -3.00
N TYR A 37 0.39 8.28 -2.50
CA TYR A 37 -0.49 7.53 -3.38
C TYR A 37 -1.95 7.68 -2.96
N ALA A 38 -2.62 8.61 -3.61
CA ALA A 38 -4.02 8.96 -3.39
C ALA A 38 -4.65 9.43 -4.72
N TYR A 39 -5.96 9.34 -4.84
CA TYR A 39 -6.64 9.89 -6.04
C TYR A 39 -6.48 11.41 -6.11
N ASP A 40 -6.47 11.99 -7.30
CA ASP A 40 -6.24 13.43 -7.58
C ASP A 40 -7.12 14.38 -6.75
N ASN A 41 -8.33 13.93 -6.41
CA ASN A 41 -9.28 14.72 -5.61
C ASN A 41 -9.16 14.48 -4.09
N ARG A 42 -8.17 13.73 -3.62
CA ARG A 42 -7.93 13.41 -2.21
C ARG A 42 -6.59 13.96 -1.74
N MET A 43 -6.36 13.91 -0.42
CA MET A 43 -5.16 14.46 0.23
C MET A 43 -4.88 15.92 -0.18
N ASN A 44 -5.94 16.73 -0.32
CA ASN A 44 -5.86 18.15 -0.66
C ASN A 44 -6.31 19.05 0.51
N ASP A 45 -6.66 18.47 1.66
CA ASP A 45 -6.91 19.26 2.87
C ASP A 45 -5.61 19.94 3.32
N LYS A 46 -5.71 21.23 3.63
CA LYS A 46 -4.53 22.04 3.97
C LYS A 46 -3.77 21.47 5.17
N LYS A 47 -4.46 20.94 6.18
CA LYS A 47 -3.81 20.41 7.39
C LYS A 47 -3.07 19.10 7.07
N GLU A 48 -3.68 18.22 6.26
CA GLU A 48 -3.01 17.00 5.79
C GLU A 48 -1.75 17.33 4.99
N VAL A 49 -1.87 18.22 4.00
CA VAL A 49 -0.75 18.64 3.17
C VAL A 49 0.36 19.29 3.99
N ASP A 50 0.00 20.18 4.93
CA ASP A 50 0.99 20.87 5.78
C ASP A 50 1.73 19.86 6.69
N ALA A 51 1.04 18.89 7.28
CA ALA A 51 1.62 17.84 8.11
C ALA A 51 2.57 16.93 7.31
N ILE A 52 2.14 16.47 6.14
CA ILE A 52 2.96 15.64 5.25
C ILE A 52 4.22 16.39 4.80
N LYS A 53 4.07 17.65 4.39
CA LYS A 53 5.20 18.51 4.01
C LYS A 53 6.15 18.78 5.18
N ALA A 54 5.63 18.94 6.40
CA ALA A 54 6.46 19.11 7.57
C ALA A 54 7.31 17.87 7.85
N TYR A 55 6.70 16.69 7.78
CA TYR A 55 7.41 15.41 7.91
C TYR A 55 8.49 15.23 6.84
N ALA A 56 8.14 15.45 5.56
CA ALA A 56 9.08 15.31 4.45
C ALA A 56 10.30 16.23 4.62
N ARG A 57 10.07 17.51 4.97
CA ARG A 57 11.15 18.48 5.22
C ARG A 57 12.05 18.08 6.39
N ALA A 58 11.45 17.63 7.50
CA ALA A 58 12.22 17.22 8.69
C ALA A 58 13.12 16.01 8.42
N ASN A 59 12.74 15.16 7.44
CA ASN A 59 13.47 13.96 7.07
C ASN A 59 14.26 14.10 5.73
N HIS A 60 14.33 15.30 5.17
CA HIS A 60 15.02 15.58 3.90
C HIS A 60 14.53 14.70 2.73
N LEU A 61 13.21 14.48 2.63
CA LEU A 61 12.56 13.69 1.61
C LEU A 61 11.91 14.57 0.56
N GLU A 62 12.05 14.22 -0.72
CA GLU A 62 11.23 14.75 -1.80
C GLU A 62 9.82 14.13 -1.74
N LEU A 63 8.80 14.88 -2.13
CA LEU A 63 7.43 14.40 -2.24
C LEU A 63 7.18 13.93 -3.67
N VAL A 64 6.93 12.64 -3.84
CA VAL A 64 6.73 12.02 -5.16
C VAL A 64 5.35 11.38 -5.24
N SER A 65 4.55 11.76 -6.24
CA SER A 65 3.25 11.16 -6.53
C SER A 65 3.29 10.42 -7.87
N PRO A 66 3.40 9.08 -7.86
CA PRO A 66 3.35 8.28 -9.07
C PRO A 66 1.89 7.93 -9.44
N GLY A 67 1.52 8.13 -10.73
CA GLY A 67 0.25 7.74 -11.29
C GLY A 67 -0.94 8.68 -11.00
N PHE A 68 -0.81 9.60 -10.04
CA PHE A 68 -1.80 10.62 -9.69
C PHE A 68 -1.17 12.00 -9.62
N TYR A 69 -1.97 13.05 -9.80
CA TYR A 69 -1.48 14.41 -9.79
C TYR A 69 -1.83 15.13 -8.49
N HIS A 70 -0.80 15.57 -7.77
CA HIS A 70 -0.92 16.43 -6.60
C HIS A 70 -0.04 17.67 -6.78
N SER A 71 -0.67 18.83 -6.98
CA SER A 71 0.05 20.10 -7.23
C SER A 71 1.00 20.52 -6.11
N TRP A 72 0.87 19.90 -4.94
CA TRP A 72 1.67 20.18 -3.76
C TRP A 72 2.86 19.22 -3.60
N CYS A 73 2.98 18.17 -4.41
CA CYS A 73 4.15 17.29 -4.47
C CYS A 73 5.26 17.93 -5.31
N ASP A 74 6.51 17.62 -4.99
CA ASP A 74 7.67 18.10 -5.73
C ASP A 74 7.73 17.49 -7.13
N HIS A 75 7.31 16.21 -7.24
CA HIS A 75 7.29 15.47 -8.49
C HIS A 75 6.01 14.67 -8.66
N ASN A 76 5.36 14.86 -9.80
CA ASN A 76 4.28 14.01 -10.28
C ASN A 76 4.82 13.20 -11.46
N VAL A 77 4.83 11.87 -11.34
CA VAL A 77 5.43 10.99 -12.35
C VAL A 77 4.38 10.08 -12.97
N ASN A 78 4.44 9.98 -14.29
CA ASN A 78 3.59 9.05 -15.02
C ASN A 78 4.35 7.72 -15.18
N VAL A 79 3.75 6.64 -14.73
CA VAL A 79 4.38 5.32 -14.63
C VAL A 79 3.42 4.24 -15.12
N ASP A 80 3.97 3.17 -15.67
CA ASP A 80 3.20 1.96 -15.88
C ASP A 80 2.99 1.18 -14.55
N PRO A 81 2.11 0.16 -14.50
CA PRO A 81 1.82 -0.57 -13.27
C PRO A 81 3.03 -1.27 -12.63
N ILE A 82 4.01 -1.70 -13.42
CA ILE A 82 5.22 -2.37 -12.91
C ILE A 82 6.22 -1.34 -12.40
N GLU A 83 6.39 -0.23 -13.11
CA GLU A 83 7.17 0.91 -12.64
C GLU A 83 6.58 1.49 -11.34
N LEU A 84 5.24 1.53 -11.21
CA LEU A 84 4.58 1.95 -9.99
C LEU A 84 5.02 1.11 -8.80
N LEU A 85 5.00 -0.22 -8.91
CA LEU A 85 5.50 -1.12 -7.86
C LEU A 85 6.97 -0.84 -7.52
N ASN A 86 7.80 -0.53 -8.53
CA ASN A 86 9.20 -0.18 -8.29
C ASN A 86 9.35 1.13 -7.50
N TYR A 87 8.49 2.13 -7.77
CA TYR A 87 8.43 3.35 -6.95
C TYR A 87 8.06 3.04 -5.49
N PHE A 88 7.11 2.15 -5.26
CA PHE A 88 6.78 1.70 -3.91
C PHE A 88 7.96 1.01 -3.21
N ALA A 89 8.64 0.10 -3.92
CA ALA A 89 9.78 -0.65 -3.38
C ALA A 89 11.00 0.23 -3.03
N CYS A 90 11.17 1.36 -3.72
CA CYS A 90 12.29 2.27 -3.53
C CYS A 90 11.98 3.46 -2.60
N ALA A 91 10.74 3.62 -2.15
CA ALA A 91 10.34 4.74 -1.30
C ALA A 91 10.94 4.62 0.11
N THR A 92 11.39 5.73 0.67
CA THR A 92 11.82 5.82 2.08
C THR A 92 10.62 5.69 3.03
N GLY A 93 9.46 6.19 2.60
CA GLY A 93 8.20 6.08 3.29
C GLY A 93 7.05 6.26 2.30
N ILE A 94 5.86 5.79 2.67
CA ILE A 94 4.67 5.83 1.82
C ILE A 94 3.51 6.37 2.65
N ILE A 95 2.77 7.34 2.12
CA ILE A 95 1.48 7.76 2.67
C ILE A 95 0.41 7.51 1.61
N THR A 96 -0.63 6.78 2.00
CA THR A 96 -1.75 6.45 1.12
C THR A 96 -3.09 6.57 1.86
N ASP A 97 -4.16 6.79 1.11
CA ASP A 97 -5.54 6.66 1.60
C ASP A 97 -6.32 5.61 0.79
N THR A 98 -5.60 4.78 0.02
CA THR A 98 -6.20 3.84 -0.92
C THR A 98 -5.94 2.39 -0.52
N PHE A 99 -6.92 1.54 -0.83
CA PHE A 99 -6.80 0.09 -0.65
C PHE A 99 -5.61 -0.49 -1.43
N HIS A 100 -5.46 -0.13 -2.72
CA HIS A 100 -4.36 -0.65 -3.53
C HIS A 100 -3.00 -0.05 -3.14
N GLY A 101 -2.95 1.17 -2.60
CA GLY A 101 -1.73 1.72 -2.03
C GLY A 101 -1.23 0.88 -0.86
N SER A 102 -2.14 0.44 0.02
CA SER A 102 -1.78 -0.48 1.11
C SER A 102 -1.34 -1.85 0.58
N ILE A 103 -2.03 -2.41 -0.42
CA ILE A 103 -1.63 -3.66 -1.07
C ILE A 103 -0.22 -3.57 -1.66
N MET A 104 0.08 -2.50 -2.40
CA MET A 104 1.41 -2.31 -2.99
C MET A 104 2.49 -2.11 -1.93
N SER A 105 2.17 -1.40 -0.83
CA SER A 105 3.08 -1.26 0.31
C SER A 105 3.41 -2.60 0.96
N ILE A 106 2.40 -3.44 1.21
CA ILE A 106 2.57 -4.80 1.74
C ILE A 106 3.44 -5.62 0.77
N LEU A 107 3.10 -5.64 -0.51
CA LEU A 107 3.77 -6.44 -1.51
C LEU A 107 5.25 -6.07 -1.70
N THR A 108 5.60 -4.81 -1.50
CA THR A 108 6.98 -4.30 -1.68
C THR A 108 7.74 -4.17 -0.37
N HIS A 109 7.19 -4.63 0.75
CA HIS A 109 7.73 -4.47 2.09
C HIS A 109 8.05 -3.00 2.44
N GLY A 110 7.18 -2.09 1.99
CA GLY A 110 7.36 -0.65 2.18
C GLY A 110 7.06 -0.19 3.60
N THR A 111 7.78 0.80 4.09
CA THR A 111 7.41 1.54 5.30
C THR A 111 6.25 2.46 4.97
N PHE A 112 5.07 2.25 5.54
CA PHE A 112 3.88 3.00 5.13
C PHE A 112 2.99 3.44 6.28
N ALA A 113 2.19 4.46 5.99
CA ALA A 113 1.13 4.96 6.84
C ALA A 113 -0.13 5.24 6.01
N VAL A 114 -1.29 5.07 6.64
CA VAL A 114 -2.60 5.19 5.98
C VAL A 114 -3.41 6.30 6.62
N ILE A 115 -3.89 7.24 5.80
CA ILE A 115 -4.90 8.23 6.22
C ILE A 115 -6.29 7.65 5.95
N PRO A 116 -7.06 7.23 6.97
CA PRO A 116 -8.37 6.63 6.76
C PRO A 116 -9.37 7.66 6.24
N ARG A 117 -10.34 7.19 5.42
CA ARG A 117 -11.47 7.98 4.91
C ARG A 117 -12.80 7.36 5.37
N ASP A 118 -13.88 8.09 5.25
CA ASP A 118 -15.21 7.67 5.74
C ASP A 118 -15.64 6.26 5.29
N ASN A 119 -15.20 5.81 4.11
CA ASN A 119 -15.52 4.50 3.54
C ASN A 119 -14.32 3.54 3.52
N SER A 120 -13.44 3.61 4.51
CA SER A 120 -12.19 2.82 4.55
C SER A 120 -12.35 1.37 5.05
N ASN A 121 -13.58 0.85 5.23
CA ASN A 121 -13.81 -0.48 5.79
C ASN A 121 -13.01 -1.59 5.08
N LYS A 122 -12.95 -1.56 3.74
CA LYS A 122 -12.19 -2.56 2.97
C LYS A 122 -10.69 -2.47 3.27
N LEU A 123 -10.16 -1.25 3.39
CA LEU A 123 -8.77 -0.98 3.70
C LEU A 123 -8.44 -1.37 5.14
N LEU A 124 -9.26 -0.99 6.11
CA LEU A 124 -9.06 -1.34 7.53
C LEU A 124 -9.14 -2.85 7.74
N ASN A 125 -10.07 -3.54 7.06
CA ASN A 125 -10.13 -5.00 7.08
C ASN A 125 -8.87 -5.64 6.49
N LEU A 126 -8.31 -5.08 5.41
CA LEU A 126 -7.03 -5.54 4.86
C LEU A 126 -5.91 -5.42 5.90
N LEU A 127 -5.77 -4.26 6.53
CA LEU A 127 -4.73 -4.05 7.54
C LEU A 127 -4.88 -5.02 8.72
N ALA A 128 -6.09 -5.20 9.22
CA ALA A 128 -6.38 -6.16 10.29
C ALA A 128 -6.08 -7.62 9.90
N GLU A 129 -6.27 -7.97 8.63
CA GLU A 129 -5.94 -9.30 8.11
C GLU A 129 -4.45 -9.64 8.16
N TYR A 130 -3.59 -8.62 8.14
CA TYR A 130 -2.14 -8.78 8.14
C TYR A 130 -1.47 -8.23 9.42
N GLY A 131 -2.26 -7.88 10.46
CA GLY A 131 -1.73 -7.35 11.72
C GLY A 131 -1.07 -5.98 11.58
N LEU A 132 -1.59 -5.14 10.69
CA LEU A 132 -1.04 -3.84 10.30
C LEU A 132 -1.94 -2.66 10.71
N GLU A 133 -2.83 -2.83 11.69
CA GLU A 133 -3.74 -1.78 12.15
C GLU A 133 -2.98 -0.56 12.70
N ASP A 134 -1.78 -0.76 13.18
CA ASP A 134 -0.87 0.29 13.67
C ASP A 134 -0.35 1.21 12.55
N ARG A 135 -0.59 0.87 11.29
CA ARG A 135 -0.26 1.74 10.14
C ARG A 135 -1.30 2.83 9.88
N VAL A 136 -2.46 2.75 10.53
CA VAL A 136 -3.51 3.78 10.43
C VAL A 136 -3.10 5.01 11.24
N ILE A 137 -3.12 6.18 10.60
CA ILE A 137 -2.83 7.47 11.24
C ILE A 137 -4.08 7.94 12.02
N PRO A 138 -4.06 7.92 13.37
CA PRO A 138 -5.18 8.41 14.17
C PRO A 138 -5.18 9.93 14.26
N SER A 139 -4.01 10.55 14.23
CA SER A 139 -3.80 12.01 14.18
C SER A 139 -2.66 12.34 13.24
N LEU A 140 -2.74 13.47 12.55
CA LEU A 140 -1.67 13.94 11.65
C LEU A 140 -0.34 14.16 12.37
N ASP A 141 -0.36 14.37 13.68
CA ASP A 141 0.85 14.49 14.51
C ASP A 141 1.59 13.15 14.66
N ASP A 142 0.90 12.02 14.42
CA ASP A 142 1.46 10.67 14.57
C ASP A 142 2.22 10.17 13.33
N ILE A 143 2.23 10.92 12.23
CA ILE A 143 2.90 10.52 10.96
C ILE A 143 4.34 10.08 11.22
N SER A 144 5.10 10.87 12.00
CA SER A 144 6.51 10.56 12.30
C SER A 144 6.66 9.28 13.11
N MET A 145 5.83 9.08 14.11
CA MET A 145 5.85 7.89 14.96
C MET A 145 5.55 6.63 14.12
N ILE A 146 4.50 6.66 13.32
CA ILE A 146 4.07 5.51 12.51
C ILE A 146 5.11 5.16 11.45
N LEU A 147 5.62 6.13 10.71
CA LEU A 147 6.64 5.89 9.68
C LEU A 147 8.01 5.53 10.26
N SER A 148 8.27 5.78 11.55
CA SER A 148 9.50 5.36 12.24
C SER A 148 9.36 3.98 12.88
N SER A 149 8.14 3.47 13.05
CA SER A 149 7.89 2.17 13.66
C SER A 149 8.16 1.05 12.65
N PRO A 150 9.01 0.06 12.98
CA PRO A 150 9.29 -1.04 12.09
C PRO A 150 8.04 -1.91 11.86
N ILE A 151 7.98 -2.54 10.69
CA ILE A 151 6.98 -3.55 10.35
C ILE A 151 7.67 -4.91 10.36
N ASP A 152 7.10 -5.88 11.07
CA ASP A 152 7.57 -7.26 11.02
C ASP A 152 7.02 -7.95 9.76
N TYR A 153 7.77 -7.81 8.68
CA TYR A 153 7.38 -8.40 7.39
C TYR A 153 7.49 -9.93 7.35
N ASP A 154 8.18 -10.56 8.29
CA ASP A 154 8.21 -12.03 8.37
C ASP A 154 6.82 -12.56 8.77
N LEU A 155 6.17 -11.93 9.75
CA LEU A 155 4.79 -12.27 10.15
C LEU A 155 3.77 -11.94 9.04
N VAL A 156 3.93 -10.79 8.37
CA VAL A 156 3.05 -10.39 7.27
C VAL A 156 3.16 -11.40 6.12
N GLU A 157 4.36 -11.83 5.77
CA GLU A 157 4.59 -12.77 4.68
C GLU A 157 4.07 -14.18 5.01
N GLU A 158 4.19 -14.63 6.27
CA GLU A 158 3.61 -15.90 6.74
C GLU A 158 2.09 -15.91 6.52
N GLU A 159 1.37 -14.88 6.95
CA GLU A 159 -0.09 -14.78 6.74
C GLU A 159 -0.43 -14.65 5.26
N LEU A 160 0.36 -13.91 4.49
CA LEU A 160 0.16 -13.76 3.05
C LEU A 160 0.28 -15.10 2.30
N GLN A 161 1.30 -15.92 2.60
CA GLN A 161 1.48 -17.23 1.98
C GLN A 161 0.35 -18.19 2.35
N LYS A 162 -0.09 -18.20 3.58
CA LYS A 162 -1.25 -18.97 4.01
C LYS A 162 -2.50 -18.59 3.20
N ARG A 163 -2.81 -17.28 3.08
CA ARG A 163 -3.97 -16.79 2.33
C ARG A 163 -3.87 -17.07 0.84
N ARG A 164 -2.68 -16.99 0.26
CA ARG A 164 -2.44 -17.41 -1.13
C ARG A 164 -2.77 -18.89 -1.34
N THR A 165 -2.28 -19.76 -0.46
CA THR A 165 -2.52 -21.20 -0.52
C THR A 165 -4.01 -21.52 -0.41
N ASP A 166 -4.71 -20.93 0.55
CA ASP A 166 -6.14 -21.13 0.76
C ASP A 166 -6.95 -20.66 -0.46
N SER A 167 -6.59 -19.47 -1.00
CA SER A 167 -7.25 -18.89 -2.18
C SER A 167 -7.05 -19.75 -3.43
N MET A 168 -5.83 -20.23 -3.68
CA MET A 168 -5.54 -21.09 -4.82
C MET A 168 -6.28 -22.42 -4.71
N SER A 169 -6.30 -23.05 -3.52
CA SER A 169 -7.05 -24.28 -3.26
C SER A 169 -8.56 -24.12 -3.54
N TYR A 170 -9.12 -22.98 -3.12
CA TYR A 170 -10.52 -22.66 -3.41
C TYR A 170 -10.76 -22.49 -4.91
N LEU A 171 -9.93 -21.70 -5.61
CA LEU A 171 -10.07 -21.48 -7.05
C LEU A 171 -9.94 -22.78 -7.84
N ASP A 172 -8.99 -23.65 -7.49
CA ASP A 172 -8.83 -24.97 -8.12
C ASP A 172 -10.08 -25.84 -7.93
N SER A 173 -10.67 -25.84 -6.73
CA SER A 173 -11.91 -26.56 -6.46
C SER A 173 -13.08 -26.06 -7.32
N MET A 174 -13.17 -24.74 -7.51
CA MET A 174 -14.22 -24.14 -8.35
C MET A 174 -14.03 -24.47 -9.83
N ILE A 175 -12.79 -24.46 -10.33
CA ILE A 175 -12.48 -24.83 -11.72
C ILE A 175 -12.85 -26.31 -11.99
N GLN A 176 -12.60 -27.19 -11.02
CA GLN A 176 -12.98 -28.62 -11.15
C GLN A 176 -14.49 -28.83 -11.20
N LEU A 177 -15.25 -28.00 -10.47
CA LEU A 177 -16.74 -28.09 -10.51
C LEU A 177 -17.34 -27.59 -11.83
N CYS A 178 -16.58 -26.83 -12.64
CA CYS A 178 -17.03 -26.33 -13.94
C CYS A 178 -16.68 -27.27 -15.12
N LYS A 179 -16.00 -28.39 -14.86
CA LYS A 179 -15.64 -29.40 -15.85
C LYS A 179 -16.66 -30.54 -15.84
#